data_062df4a1ecb25dfc83d41a9e7fd17d5b
#
_entry.id   062df4a1ecb25dfc83d41a9e7fd17d5b
#
_cell.length_a   1.000
_cell.length_b   1.000
_cell.length_c   1.000
_cell.angle_alpha   90.00
_cell.angle_beta   90.00
_cell.angle_gamma   90.00
#
_symmetry.space_group_name_H-M   'P 1'
#
loop_
_entity.id
_entity.type
_entity.pdbx_description
1 polymer ?
#
loop_
_entity_poly.entity_id
_entity_poly.type
_entity_poly.pdbx_seq_one_letter_code
_entity_poly.pdbx_strand_id
1 'polypeptide(L)'
;MAVVRANGKAGFDKHRLFYTQRDYGLFQCSTPCCQETFDNEAVIGEMVERQENRKVPAELLPVCPHCGSPLTMNLRCDDRFVEDACWHRVAERYESFLRTRAGQRMLFLELGVGYNTPRHHQISLLAHDGAQSEGNLCLH
;
A
#
# COMPACT_ATOMS: atom_id res chain seq x y z
N MET A 1 -11.25 7.02 1.38
CA MET A 1 -10.51 7.35 0.13
C MET A 1 -9.05 7.09 0.40
N ALA A 2 -8.37 6.29 -0.41
CA ALA A 2 -7.02 5.85 -0.08
C ALA A 2 -6.02 7.01 -0.16
N VAL A 3 -5.09 7.04 0.78
CA VAL A 3 -3.97 7.99 0.85
C VAL A 3 -3.21 8.05 -0.48
N VAL A 4 -3.11 6.93 -1.19
CA VAL A 4 -2.48 6.75 -2.50
C VAL A 4 -3.03 7.69 -3.57
N ARG A 5 -4.36 7.72 -3.76
CA ARG A 5 -5.00 8.63 -4.73
C ARG A 5 -4.97 10.07 -4.25
N ALA A 6 -5.00 10.31 -2.95
CA ALA A 6 -4.89 11.65 -2.38
C ALA A 6 -3.52 12.27 -2.65
N ASN A 7 -2.43 11.52 -2.50
CA ASN A 7 -1.08 12.01 -2.78
C ASN A 7 -0.87 12.33 -4.28
N GLY A 8 -1.41 11.51 -5.19
CA GLY A 8 -1.39 11.82 -6.62
C GLY A 8 -2.17 13.10 -6.97
N LYS A 9 -3.33 13.31 -6.35
CA LYS A 9 -4.12 14.56 -6.51
C LYS A 9 -3.45 15.78 -5.87
N ALA A 10 -2.65 15.58 -4.81
CA ALA A 10 -1.87 16.63 -4.17
C ALA A 10 -0.59 17.00 -4.94
N GLY A 11 -0.33 16.37 -6.10
CA GLY A 11 0.80 16.72 -6.95
C GLY A 11 2.13 16.06 -6.56
N PHE A 12 2.12 15.09 -5.66
CA PHE A 12 3.33 14.32 -5.38
C PHE A 12 3.69 13.41 -6.56
N ASP A 13 4.97 13.41 -6.92
CA ASP A 13 5.51 12.50 -7.93
C ASP A 13 5.38 11.06 -7.47
N LYS A 14 4.66 10.24 -8.25
CA LYS A 14 4.44 8.81 -7.96
C LYS A 14 5.76 8.03 -7.81
N HIS A 15 6.82 8.45 -8.49
CA HIS A 15 8.15 7.84 -8.36
C HIS A 15 8.79 8.07 -6.99
N ARG A 16 8.30 9.02 -6.21
CA ARG A 16 8.79 9.33 -4.87
C ARG A 16 7.93 8.74 -3.76
N LEU A 17 6.87 8.02 -4.11
CA LEU A 17 5.95 7.40 -3.17
C LEU A 17 6.24 5.91 -3.03
N PHE A 18 6.14 5.41 -1.80
CA PHE A 18 6.18 3.99 -1.49
C PHE A 18 4.98 3.62 -0.62
N TYR A 19 4.15 2.72 -1.15
CA TYR A 19 2.93 2.27 -0.50
C TYR A 19 3.19 0.94 0.21
N THR A 20 3.73 1.01 1.42
CA THR A 20 4.17 -0.18 2.17
C THR A 20 3.03 -1.11 2.54
N GLN A 21 1.83 -0.57 2.73
CA GLN A 21 0.73 -1.31 3.36
C GLN A 21 -0.46 -1.59 2.47
N ARG A 22 -0.65 -0.86 1.38
CA ARG A 22 -1.86 -1.03 0.57
C ARG A 22 -1.90 -0.21 -0.71
N ASP A 23 -2.62 -0.74 -1.68
CA ASP A 23 -3.21 0.05 -2.77
C ASP A 23 -4.67 -0.34 -2.97
N TYR A 24 -5.60 0.59 -2.70
CA TYR A 24 -7.03 0.37 -2.95
C TYR A 24 -7.36 0.31 -4.46
N GLY A 25 -6.44 0.68 -5.33
CA GLY A 25 -6.53 0.53 -6.77
C GLY A 25 -6.23 -0.88 -7.26
N LEU A 26 -5.85 -1.80 -6.35
CA LEU A 26 -5.44 -3.15 -6.70
C LEU A 26 -6.27 -4.21 -5.97
N PHE A 27 -6.58 -5.27 -6.71
CA PHE A 27 -7.04 -6.54 -6.14
C PHE A 27 -5.89 -7.52 -6.01
N GLN A 28 -6.04 -8.46 -5.09
CA GLN A 28 -5.23 -9.67 -4.95
C GLN A 28 -6.11 -10.91 -4.78
N CYS A 29 -5.56 -12.09 -5.00
CA CYS A 29 -6.27 -13.33 -4.68
C CYS A 29 -6.49 -13.45 -3.17
N SER A 30 -7.73 -13.76 -2.73
CA SER A 30 -8.05 -13.96 -1.32
C SER A 30 -7.36 -15.19 -0.71
N THR A 31 -7.01 -16.15 -1.57
CA THR A 31 -6.13 -17.28 -1.25
C THR A 31 -4.87 -17.08 -2.07
N PRO A 32 -3.77 -16.50 -1.52
CA PRO A 32 -2.64 -16.05 -2.33
C PRO A 32 -2.01 -17.17 -3.16
N CYS A 33 -2.61 -17.50 -4.29
CA CYS A 33 -2.18 -18.55 -5.21
C CYS A 33 -1.09 -18.06 -6.18
N CYS A 34 -0.91 -16.76 -6.28
CA CYS A 34 0.08 -16.11 -7.13
C CYS A 34 0.58 -14.82 -6.47
N GLN A 35 1.72 -14.31 -6.93
CA GLN A 35 2.32 -13.04 -6.48
C GLN A 35 1.95 -11.88 -7.42
N GLU A 36 0.70 -11.88 -7.90
CA GLU A 36 0.20 -10.87 -8.83
C GLU A 36 -0.91 -10.05 -8.19
N THR A 37 -0.95 -8.77 -8.56
CA THR A 37 -2.05 -7.87 -8.26
C THR A 37 -2.73 -7.43 -9.54
N PHE A 38 -4.01 -7.09 -9.45
CA PHE A 38 -4.86 -6.76 -10.60
C PHE A 38 -5.43 -5.37 -10.43
N ASP A 39 -5.34 -4.53 -11.47
CA ASP A 39 -6.02 -3.23 -11.47
C ASP A 39 -7.52 -3.40 -11.32
N ASN A 40 -8.15 -2.57 -10.50
CA ASN A 40 -9.57 -2.69 -10.18
C ASN A 40 -10.42 -1.50 -10.66
N GLU A 41 -9.84 -0.51 -11.31
CA GLU A 41 -10.54 0.74 -11.64
C GLU A 41 -11.75 0.50 -12.54
N ALA A 42 -11.59 -0.30 -13.59
CA ALA A 42 -12.67 -0.60 -14.53
C ALA A 42 -13.79 -1.41 -13.87
N VAL A 43 -13.45 -2.46 -13.13
CA VAL A 43 -14.42 -3.33 -12.43
C VAL A 43 -15.20 -2.56 -11.36
N ILE A 44 -14.50 -1.75 -10.56
CA ILE A 44 -15.14 -0.91 -9.56
C ILE A 44 -16.03 0.16 -10.21
N GLY A 45 -15.62 0.72 -11.35
CA GLY A 45 -16.45 1.64 -12.13
C GLY A 45 -17.77 0.99 -12.53
N GLU A 46 -17.72 -0.20 -13.14
CA GLU A 46 -18.92 -0.95 -13.53
C GLU A 46 -19.80 -1.36 -12.34
N MET A 47 -19.19 -1.76 -11.22
CA MET A 47 -19.92 -2.03 -9.97
C MET A 47 -20.70 -0.79 -9.48
N VAL A 48 -20.09 0.38 -9.54
CA VAL A 48 -20.73 1.64 -9.12
C VAL A 48 -21.90 2.00 -10.05
N GLU A 49 -21.75 1.80 -11.34
CA GLU A 49 -22.79 2.11 -12.34
C GLU A 49 -23.98 1.13 -12.26
N ARG A 50 -23.73 -0.13 -11.99
CA ARG A 50 -24.73 -1.21 -12.02
C ARG A 50 -25.29 -1.59 -10.64
N GLN A 51 -24.85 -0.93 -9.56
CA GLN A 51 -25.40 -1.21 -8.25
C GLN A 51 -26.85 -0.76 -8.13
N GLU A 52 -27.68 -1.61 -7.56
CA GLU A 52 -29.08 -1.30 -7.23
C GLU A 52 -29.33 -1.58 -5.74
N ASN A 53 -30.05 -0.67 -5.06
CA ASN A 53 -30.35 -0.80 -3.63
C ASN A 53 -29.12 -1.11 -2.75
N ARG A 54 -27.95 -0.53 -3.07
CA ARG A 54 -26.63 -0.77 -2.43
C ARG A 54 -26.12 -2.22 -2.59
N LYS A 55 -26.57 -2.93 -3.59
CA LYS A 55 -26.09 -4.28 -3.92
C LYS A 55 -25.46 -4.26 -5.30
N VAL A 56 -24.33 -4.91 -5.42
CA VAL A 56 -23.63 -5.14 -6.69
C VAL A 56 -24.13 -6.45 -7.26
N PRO A 57 -24.43 -6.55 -8.58
CA PRO A 57 -24.75 -7.81 -9.24
C PRO A 57 -23.66 -8.87 -9.01
N ALA A 58 -24.07 -10.10 -8.75
CA ALA A 58 -23.13 -11.19 -8.40
C ALA A 58 -22.13 -11.50 -9.53
N GLU A 59 -22.54 -11.32 -10.78
CA GLU A 59 -21.71 -11.51 -11.96
C GLU A 59 -20.54 -10.51 -12.09
N LEU A 60 -20.59 -9.39 -11.35
CA LEU A 60 -19.51 -8.39 -11.30
C LEU A 60 -18.49 -8.67 -10.20
N LEU A 61 -18.74 -9.65 -9.33
CA LEU A 61 -17.79 -9.98 -8.27
C LEU A 61 -16.53 -10.60 -8.89
N PRO A 62 -15.35 -9.97 -8.72
CA PRO A 62 -14.17 -10.42 -9.42
C PRO A 62 -13.61 -11.71 -8.81
N VAL A 63 -13.14 -12.60 -9.68
CA VAL A 63 -12.50 -13.87 -9.30
C VAL A 63 -11.06 -13.91 -9.83
N CYS A 64 -10.22 -14.63 -9.12
CA CYS A 64 -8.83 -14.82 -9.51
C CYS A 64 -8.73 -15.62 -10.82
N PRO A 65 -8.02 -15.12 -11.85
CA PRO A 65 -7.90 -15.81 -13.13
C PRO A 65 -7.10 -17.12 -13.03
N HIS A 66 -6.30 -17.29 -11.97
CA HIS A 66 -5.48 -18.48 -11.78
C HIS A 66 -6.20 -19.61 -11.05
N CYS A 67 -7.01 -19.30 -10.03
CA CYS A 67 -7.61 -20.35 -9.19
C CYS A 67 -9.13 -20.22 -8.98
N GLY A 68 -9.76 -19.18 -9.53
CA GLY A 68 -11.20 -18.96 -9.39
C GLY A 68 -11.66 -18.48 -8.00
N SER A 69 -10.75 -18.33 -7.03
CA SER A 69 -11.11 -17.78 -5.72
C SER A 69 -11.49 -16.30 -5.83
N PRO A 70 -12.33 -15.78 -4.94
CA PRO A 70 -12.68 -14.36 -4.92
C PRO A 70 -11.43 -13.47 -4.87
N LEU A 71 -11.47 -12.33 -5.53
CA LEU A 71 -10.49 -11.29 -5.33
C LEU A 71 -10.86 -10.41 -4.14
N THR A 72 -9.86 -9.88 -3.45
CA THR A 72 -9.99 -8.92 -2.37
C THR A 72 -9.07 -7.73 -2.61
N MET A 73 -9.28 -6.63 -1.89
CA MET A 73 -8.38 -5.47 -1.95
C MET A 73 -6.97 -5.86 -1.51
N ASN A 74 -5.96 -5.36 -2.20
CA ASN A 74 -4.55 -5.53 -1.80
C ASN A 74 -4.25 -4.63 -0.59
N LEU A 75 -4.60 -5.12 0.60
CA LEU A 75 -4.42 -4.43 1.88
C LEU A 75 -3.63 -5.30 2.84
N ARG A 76 -2.61 -4.71 3.48
CA ARG A 76 -1.85 -5.40 4.53
C ARG A 76 -2.62 -5.40 5.85
N CYS A 77 -3.64 -6.23 5.93
CA CYS A 77 -4.45 -6.43 7.14
C CYS A 77 -4.15 -7.77 7.83
N ASP A 78 -3.53 -8.70 7.12
CA ASP A 78 -3.14 -10.03 7.60
C ASP A 78 -1.86 -10.51 6.87
N ASP A 79 -1.49 -11.77 7.08
CA ASP A 79 -0.33 -12.45 6.48
C ASP A 79 -0.52 -12.87 5.01
N ARG A 80 -1.72 -12.64 4.44
CA ARG A 80 -2.04 -12.94 3.04
C ARG A 80 -1.78 -11.80 2.07
N PHE A 81 -1.18 -10.72 2.56
CA PHE A 81 -0.84 -9.58 1.71
C PHE A 81 0.15 -9.98 0.61
N VAL A 82 -0.21 -9.70 -0.64
CA VAL A 82 0.63 -9.98 -1.80
C VAL A 82 1.55 -8.80 -2.08
N GLU A 83 2.85 -9.04 -1.97
CA GLU A 83 3.92 -8.14 -2.37
C GLU A 83 4.33 -8.48 -3.80
N ASP A 84 3.76 -7.79 -4.77
CA ASP A 84 4.06 -8.04 -6.18
C ASP A 84 5.43 -7.48 -6.60
N ALA A 85 5.82 -7.76 -7.84
CA ALA A 85 7.09 -7.28 -8.39
C ALA A 85 7.20 -5.74 -8.41
N CYS A 86 6.09 -5.03 -8.49
CA CYS A 86 6.07 -3.56 -8.42
C CYS A 86 6.36 -3.09 -6.99
N TRP A 87 5.75 -3.73 -6.00
CA TRP A 87 5.99 -3.44 -4.59
C TRP A 87 7.48 -3.62 -4.24
N HIS A 88 8.09 -4.76 -4.64
CA HIS A 88 9.51 -5.03 -4.38
C HIS A 88 10.43 -4.01 -5.02
N ARG A 89 10.19 -3.60 -6.27
CA ARG A 89 11.00 -2.54 -6.92
C ARG A 89 10.93 -1.20 -6.18
N VAL A 90 9.76 -0.86 -5.63
CA VAL A 90 9.60 0.38 -4.88
C VAL A 90 10.22 0.29 -3.50
N ALA A 91 10.15 -0.87 -2.84
CA ALA A 91 10.83 -1.15 -1.58
C ALA A 91 12.35 -1.00 -1.72
N GLU A 92 12.93 -1.60 -2.76
CA GLU A 92 14.35 -1.53 -3.06
C GLU A 92 14.83 -0.08 -3.32
N ARG A 93 14.01 0.70 -4.02
CA ARG A 93 14.28 2.14 -4.24
C ARG A 93 14.25 2.92 -2.94
N TYR A 94 13.31 2.63 -2.04
CA TYR A 94 13.22 3.26 -0.72
C TYR A 94 14.43 2.92 0.15
N GLU A 95 14.82 1.65 0.21
CA GLU A 95 16.03 1.22 0.92
C GLU A 95 17.31 1.87 0.36
N SER A 96 17.40 1.97 -0.97
CA SER A 96 18.52 2.67 -1.62
C SER A 96 18.55 4.15 -1.25
N PHE A 97 17.38 4.80 -1.19
CA PHE A 97 17.27 6.18 -0.73
C PHE A 97 17.80 6.33 0.70
N LEU A 98 17.41 5.46 1.62
CA LEU A 98 17.88 5.51 3.00
C LEU A 98 19.40 5.29 3.09
N ARG A 99 19.94 4.27 2.39
CA ARG A 99 21.39 3.99 2.38
C ARG A 99 22.22 5.16 1.85
N THR A 100 21.78 5.79 0.77
CA THR A 100 22.50 6.90 0.16
C THR A 100 22.45 8.18 0.98
N ARG A 101 21.51 8.26 1.93
CA ARG A 101 21.34 9.41 2.84
C ARG A 101 21.82 9.13 4.26
N ALA A 102 22.39 7.95 4.52
CA ALA A 102 22.98 7.62 5.81
C ALA A 102 24.06 8.69 6.18
N GLY A 103 23.98 9.22 7.40
CA GLY A 103 24.83 10.30 7.86
C GLY A 103 24.40 11.72 7.45
N GLN A 104 23.31 11.89 6.71
CA GLN A 104 22.72 13.20 6.44
C GLN A 104 21.61 13.49 7.46
N ARG A 105 21.32 14.79 7.67
CA ARG A 105 20.16 15.18 8.47
C ARG A 105 18.88 14.83 7.71
N MET A 106 18.05 13.97 8.28
CA MET A 106 16.74 13.60 7.75
C MET A 106 15.65 13.93 8.75
N LEU A 107 14.54 14.46 8.26
CA LEU A 107 13.32 14.63 9.04
C LEU A 107 12.36 13.50 8.67
N PHE A 108 11.97 12.69 9.66
CA PHE A 108 10.88 11.72 9.54
C PHE A 108 9.61 12.35 10.11
N LEU A 109 8.60 12.50 9.27
CA LEU A 109 7.33 13.10 9.65
C LEU A 109 6.21 12.05 9.54
N GLU A 110 5.61 11.69 10.67
CA GLU A 110 4.42 10.84 10.74
C GLU A 110 3.16 11.69 10.88
N LEU A 111 2.17 11.44 10.02
CA LEU A 111 0.88 12.12 10.04
C LEU A 111 -0.26 11.10 10.13
N GLY A 112 -1.04 11.15 11.21
CA GLY A 112 -2.23 10.32 11.36
C GLY A 112 -1.95 8.83 11.56
N VAL A 113 -0.80 8.47 12.12
CA VAL A 113 -0.45 7.09 12.46
C VAL A 113 -1.02 6.75 13.83
N GLY A 114 -2.03 5.86 13.86
CA GLY A 114 -2.66 5.39 15.10
C GLY A 114 -2.17 3.99 15.52
N TYR A 115 -2.55 3.58 16.74
CA TYR A 115 -2.20 2.26 17.31
C TYR A 115 -2.67 1.06 16.48
N ASN A 116 -3.65 1.26 15.57
CA ASN A 116 -4.14 0.22 14.66
C ASN A 116 -3.26 0.04 13.43
N THR A 117 -2.25 0.89 13.24
CA THR A 117 -1.28 0.72 12.16
C THR A 117 -0.29 -0.36 12.56
N PRO A 118 -0.06 -1.40 11.75
CA PRO A 118 0.86 -2.47 12.09
C PRO A 118 2.23 -1.94 12.50
N ARG A 119 2.75 -2.46 13.61
CA ARG A 119 4.01 -2.05 14.26
C ARG A 119 5.23 -1.98 13.31
N HIS A 120 5.16 -2.61 12.17
CA HIS A 120 6.26 -2.65 11.20
C HIS A 120 6.69 -1.28 10.69
N HIS A 121 5.79 -0.33 10.56
CA HIS A 121 6.13 1.03 10.12
C HIS A 121 6.86 1.81 11.22
N GLN A 122 6.34 1.76 12.44
CA GLN A 122 6.96 2.44 13.60
C GLN A 122 8.33 1.84 13.94
N ILE A 123 8.48 0.50 13.87
CA ILE A 123 9.76 -0.16 14.13
C ILE A 123 10.82 0.23 13.09
N SER A 124 10.46 0.38 11.82
CA SER A 124 11.41 0.79 10.79
C SER A 124 11.91 2.22 11.01
N LEU A 125 11.05 3.15 11.41
CA LEU A 125 11.44 4.52 11.72
C LEU A 125 12.29 4.60 12.98
N LEU A 126 11.89 3.93 14.06
CA LEU A 126 12.64 3.88 15.33
C LEU A 126 14.01 3.19 15.17
N ALA A 127 14.10 2.16 14.34
CA ALA A 127 15.38 1.49 14.04
C ALA A 127 16.34 2.42 13.29
N HIS A 128 15.82 3.29 12.41
CA HIS A 128 16.63 4.29 11.72
C HIS A 128 17.07 5.44 12.63
N ASP A 129 16.23 5.87 13.56
CA ASP A 129 16.57 6.91 14.53
C ASP A 129 17.70 6.44 15.47
N GLY A 130 17.67 5.18 15.89
CA GLY A 130 18.74 4.56 16.70
C GLY A 130 20.08 4.40 15.97
N ALA A 131 20.09 4.36 14.65
CA ALA A 131 21.28 4.25 13.82
C ALA A 131 21.86 5.61 13.42
N GLN A 132 21.10 6.69 13.55
CA GLN A 132 21.49 8.06 13.22
C GLN A 132 21.38 8.93 14.48
N SER A 133 22.50 9.18 15.12
CA SER A 133 22.58 9.91 16.39
C SER A 133 22.12 11.41 16.31
N GLU A 134 21.55 11.85 15.21
CA GLU A 134 21.06 13.22 15.00
C GLU A 134 19.72 13.32 14.23
N GLY A 135 18.92 12.25 14.17
CA GLY A 135 17.60 12.27 13.55
C GLY A 135 16.53 12.82 14.52
N ASN A 136 15.79 13.85 14.14
CA ASN A 136 14.63 14.32 14.90
C ASN A 136 13.37 13.60 14.40
N LEU A 137 12.78 12.78 15.26
CA LEU A 137 11.46 12.17 15.04
C LEU A 137 10.37 13.12 15.56
N CYS A 138 9.54 13.64 14.68
CA CYS A 138 8.33 14.39 15.08
C CYS A 138 7.11 13.46 15.00
N LEU A 139 6.56 13.12 16.17
CA LEU A 139 5.30 12.38 16.34
C LEU A 139 4.16 13.37 16.56
N HIS A 140 3.12 13.31 15.74
CA HIS A 140 1.84 14.02 15.95
C HIS A 140 0.65 13.07 15.76
#